data_094eb32caafb0484faadd9a716372f78
#
_entry.id   094eb32caafb0484faadd9a716372f78
#
_cell.length_a   1.000
_cell.length_b   1.000
_cell.length_c   1.000
_cell.angle_alpha   90.00
_cell.angle_beta   90.00
_cell.angle_gamma   90.00
#
_symmetry.space_group_name_H-M   'P 1'
#
loop_
_entity.id
_entity.type
_entity.pdbx_description
1 polymer ?
#
loop_
_entity_poly.entity_id
_entity_poly.type
_entity_poly.pdbx_seq_one_letter_code
_entity_poly.pdbx_strand_id
1 'polypeptide(L)'
;MQPDRIVITSDLLRVTGKKTSRKGFATNTNFFAAMLTPQMSAATHLPVSVLEWDNTSSFDGMAVYDAFGLHANAENWARIFEADATDALCDLFLPHVENSLVVGFEIPPLLQKILNRLDIPFVDARWHPLRFLDDIFFGLMSNRSEISAAIASYALSAQEVDFHVGLHKAAAVRRGAFEKKGPSYETLIVGQTPFDASLICNGRIATLLDYEDRIAELAKLGSIGFRPHPFSPYPTASLASFLEHYGIPQVDSDIDMYSLLCDEGLQRVVGLSSGTLDEATFFGLPVTRFIAPRFRYLPEVAGAFQTDNEAVAYTGVYHAFLSVDFWAEIFRSTLDRTWPNGNPIPFKPDRLRQVNASYWGLLNTGGVNLVMSYNAPE
;
A
#
# COMPACT_ATOMS: atom_id res chain seq x y z
N MET A 1 -20.11 -12.23 19.53
CA MET A 1 -20.05 -11.31 20.67
C MET A 1 -19.97 -9.89 20.12
N GLN A 2 -20.68 -8.94 20.72
CA GLN A 2 -20.68 -7.56 20.19
C GLN A 2 -19.41 -6.85 20.68
N PRO A 3 -18.63 -6.19 19.80
CA PRO A 3 -17.45 -5.45 20.18
C PRO A 3 -17.76 -4.32 21.18
N ASP A 4 -16.92 -4.13 22.19
CA ASP A 4 -17.01 -3.07 23.19
C ASP A 4 -15.90 -2.02 23.07
N ARG A 5 -14.95 -2.23 22.15
CA ARG A 5 -13.84 -1.32 21.84
C ARG A 5 -13.39 -1.41 20.37
N ILE A 6 -12.71 -0.38 19.93
CA ILE A 6 -11.97 -0.37 18.65
C ILE A 6 -10.48 -0.55 18.93
N VAL A 7 -9.83 -1.41 18.17
CA VAL A 7 -8.37 -1.57 18.20
C VAL A 7 -7.80 -1.12 16.86
N ILE A 8 -6.96 -0.09 16.88
CA ILE A 8 -6.21 0.35 15.70
C ILE A 8 -4.84 -0.32 15.70
N THR A 9 -4.43 -0.87 14.55
CA THR A 9 -3.14 -1.56 14.38
C THR A 9 -2.57 -1.38 12.97
N SER A 10 -1.44 -2.00 12.70
CA SER A 10 -0.83 -2.10 11.37
C SER A 10 -0.05 -3.41 11.22
N ASP A 11 0.84 -3.51 10.22
CA ASP A 11 1.87 -4.55 10.18
C ASP A 11 2.89 -4.30 11.32
N LEU A 12 2.47 -4.63 12.54
CA LEU A 12 3.25 -4.38 13.75
C LEU A 12 4.47 -5.30 13.90
N LEU A 13 4.56 -6.35 13.06
CA LEU A 13 5.70 -7.28 13.05
C LEU A 13 6.78 -6.88 12.05
N ARG A 14 6.54 -5.85 11.24
CA ARG A 14 7.46 -5.40 10.19
C ARG A 14 8.76 -4.86 10.77
N VAL A 15 9.86 -5.47 10.37
CA VAL A 15 11.22 -5.02 10.70
C VAL A 15 11.91 -4.55 9.44
N THR A 16 12.22 -3.26 9.36
CA THR A 16 12.91 -2.69 8.21
C THR A 16 14.26 -2.10 8.62
N GLY A 17 15.33 -2.44 7.87
CA GLY A 17 16.65 -1.87 8.04
C GLY A 17 17.47 -2.40 9.23
N LYS A 18 18.64 -1.77 9.45
CA LYS A 18 19.62 -2.17 10.47
C LYS A 18 19.29 -1.68 11.89
N LYS A 19 18.32 -0.78 12.03
CA LYS A 19 17.97 -0.18 13.33
C LYS A 19 16.91 -1.05 14.01
N THR A 20 17.34 -1.83 14.96
CA THR A 20 16.49 -2.57 15.92
C THR A 20 15.84 -1.63 16.96
N SER A 21 15.76 -0.33 16.72
CA SER A 21 15.05 0.56 17.63
C SER A 21 13.55 0.34 17.44
N ARG A 22 12.90 -0.17 18.48
CA ARG A 22 11.44 -0.42 18.54
C ARG A 22 10.58 0.78 18.11
N LYS A 23 11.12 2.02 18.16
CA LYS A 23 10.44 3.22 17.64
C LYS A 23 10.11 3.16 16.15
N GLY A 24 10.84 2.38 15.35
CA GLY A 24 10.57 2.23 13.92
C GLY A 24 9.36 1.35 13.61
N PHE A 25 8.98 0.44 14.50
CA PHE A 25 7.89 -0.52 14.27
C PHE A 25 6.51 0.13 14.42
N ALA A 26 6.36 1.04 15.36
CA ALA A 26 5.10 1.72 15.64
C ALA A 26 4.78 2.87 14.66
N THR A 27 5.68 3.26 13.76
CA THR A 27 5.54 4.49 12.98
C THR A 27 4.29 4.49 12.11
N ASN A 28 4.01 3.40 11.41
CA ASN A 28 2.81 3.27 10.57
C ASN A 28 1.53 3.17 11.40
N THR A 29 1.58 2.45 12.53
CA THR A 29 0.45 2.35 13.47
C THR A 29 0.10 3.71 14.03
N ASN A 30 1.11 4.48 14.47
CA ASN A 30 0.93 5.81 15.02
C ASN A 30 0.37 6.80 14.00
N PHE A 31 0.86 6.76 12.75
CA PHE A 31 0.29 7.54 11.65
C PHE A 31 -1.20 7.22 11.47
N PHE A 32 -1.52 5.95 11.34
CA PHE A 32 -2.89 5.51 11.09
C PHE A 32 -3.83 5.81 12.27
N ALA A 33 -3.36 5.61 13.50
CA ALA A 33 -4.08 5.94 14.72
C ALA A 33 -4.31 7.46 14.86
N ALA A 34 -3.30 8.28 14.62
CA ALA A 34 -3.43 9.74 14.67
C ALA A 34 -4.48 10.25 13.67
N MET A 35 -4.57 9.61 12.52
CA MET A 35 -5.53 9.95 11.48
C MET A 35 -6.96 9.49 11.80
N LEU A 36 -7.15 8.30 12.39
CA LEU A 36 -8.46 7.66 12.50
C LEU A 36 -9.08 7.67 13.89
N THR A 37 -8.30 7.81 14.98
CA THR A 37 -8.86 7.77 16.34
C THR A 37 -10.02 8.75 16.53
N PRO A 38 -9.96 10.02 16.09
CA PRO A 38 -11.08 10.94 16.22
C PRO A 38 -12.33 10.46 15.48
N GLN A 39 -12.18 9.94 14.26
CA GLN A 39 -13.27 9.44 13.44
C GLN A 39 -13.92 8.19 14.05
N MET A 40 -13.08 7.25 14.50
CA MET A 40 -13.56 6.02 15.15
C MET A 40 -14.34 6.34 16.43
N SER A 41 -13.77 7.16 17.29
CA SER A 41 -14.43 7.57 18.54
C SER A 41 -15.76 8.28 18.29
N ALA A 42 -15.79 9.21 17.32
CA ALA A 42 -17.01 9.94 16.97
C ALA A 42 -18.06 9.03 16.28
N ALA A 43 -17.62 8.10 15.42
CA ALA A 43 -18.52 7.20 14.71
C ALA A 43 -19.10 6.11 15.62
N THR A 44 -18.36 5.59 16.58
CA THR A 44 -18.75 4.38 17.32
C THR A 44 -19.10 4.64 18.78
N HIS A 45 -18.68 5.77 19.34
CA HIS A 45 -18.74 6.06 20.78
C HIS A 45 -18.13 4.96 21.67
N LEU A 46 -17.22 4.16 21.08
CA LEU A 46 -16.47 3.13 21.77
C LEU A 46 -15.08 3.67 22.13
N PRO A 47 -14.46 3.15 23.18
CA PRO A 47 -13.06 3.41 23.48
C PRO A 47 -12.20 2.92 22.32
N VAL A 48 -11.22 3.74 21.93
CA VAL A 48 -10.24 3.41 20.88
C VAL A 48 -8.89 3.19 21.52
N SER A 49 -8.32 2.02 21.30
CA SER A 49 -6.97 1.66 21.74
C SER A 49 -6.07 1.39 20.54
N VAL A 50 -4.76 1.47 20.76
CA VAL A 50 -3.76 1.23 19.72
C VAL A 50 -2.98 -0.02 20.08
N LEU A 51 -2.92 -0.98 19.17
CA LEU A 51 -2.07 -2.17 19.28
C LEU A 51 -0.83 -1.95 18.43
N GLU A 52 0.27 -1.76 19.10
CA GLU A 52 1.58 -1.54 18.47
C GLU A 52 2.68 -2.31 19.21
N TRP A 53 3.81 -2.48 18.58
CA TRP A 53 4.98 -3.06 19.17
C TRP A 53 6.08 -2.02 19.33
N ASP A 54 6.15 -1.43 20.50
CA ASP A 54 7.20 -0.48 20.85
C ASP A 54 7.72 -0.72 22.29
N ASN A 55 8.55 0.20 22.79
CA ASN A 55 9.12 0.07 24.15
C ASN A 55 8.11 0.28 25.27
N THR A 56 6.94 0.81 24.97
CA THR A 56 5.91 1.24 25.94
C THR A 56 4.65 0.39 25.87
N SER A 57 4.46 -0.36 24.76
CA SER A 57 3.27 -1.20 24.57
C SER A 57 3.33 -2.46 25.42
N SER A 58 2.14 -2.97 25.77
CA SER A 58 2.00 -4.26 26.45
C SER A 58 2.18 -5.47 25.53
N PHE A 59 2.19 -5.25 24.19
CA PHE A 59 2.40 -6.30 23.22
C PHE A 59 3.90 -6.50 22.96
N ASP A 60 4.34 -7.75 23.08
CA ASP A 60 5.70 -8.14 22.77
C ASP A 60 5.79 -8.88 21.43
N GLY A 61 6.15 -8.16 20.38
CA GLY A 61 6.36 -8.76 19.06
C GLY A 61 7.52 -9.74 19.00
N MET A 62 8.48 -9.69 19.95
CA MET A 62 9.54 -10.72 20.04
C MET A 62 8.96 -12.09 20.30
N ALA A 63 7.94 -12.19 21.17
CA ALA A 63 7.28 -13.45 21.46
C ALA A 63 6.68 -14.11 20.20
N VAL A 64 6.26 -13.31 19.21
CA VAL A 64 5.80 -13.84 17.92
C VAL A 64 6.96 -14.48 17.15
N TYR A 65 8.11 -13.81 17.08
CA TYR A 65 9.30 -14.36 16.41
C TYR A 65 9.83 -15.60 17.15
N ASP A 66 9.85 -15.57 18.47
CA ASP A 66 10.30 -16.69 19.32
C ASP A 66 9.41 -17.93 19.12
N ALA A 67 8.10 -17.76 18.89
CA ALA A 67 7.18 -18.86 18.57
C ALA A 67 7.56 -19.60 17.27
N PHE A 68 8.30 -18.94 16.38
CA PHE A 68 8.88 -19.55 15.16
C PHE A 68 10.35 -19.96 15.33
N GLY A 69 10.98 -19.72 16.48
CA GLY A 69 12.41 -19.93 16.70
C GLY A 69 13.29 -18.96 15.89
N LEU A 70 12.80 -17.75 15.62
CA LEU A 70 13.43 -16.76 14.77
C LEU A 70 13.77 -15.48 15.55
N HIS A 71 14.77 -14.73 15.06
CA HIS A 71 15.05 -13.37 15.56
C HIS A 71 14.35 -12.34 14.69
N ALA A 72 13.93 -11.21 15.27
CA ALA A 72 13.28 -10.13 14.58
C ALA A 72 14.26 -9.40 13.64
N ASN A 73 14.08 -9.57 12.35
CA ASN A 73 14.78 -8.89 11.26
C ASN A 73 13.95 -8.94 9.97
N ALA A 74 14.35 -8.20 8.95
CA ALA A 74 13.61 -8.09 7.70
C ALA A 74 13.44 -9.43 6.96
N GLU A 75 14.46 -10.30 6.99
CA GLU A 75 14.39 -11.63 6.37
C GLU A 75 13.37 -12.51 7.08
N ASN A 76 13.43 -12.55 8.40
CA ASN A 76 12.51 -13.37 9.21
C ASN A 76 11.09 -12.78 9.24
N TRP A 77 10.94 -11.44 9.14
CA TRP A 77 9.65 -10.83 8.88
C TRP A 77 9.02 -11.38 7.59
N ALA A 78 9.80 -11.46 6.50
CA ALA A 78 9.30 -12.04 5.26
C ALA A 78 8.91 -13.52 5.41
N ARG A 79 9.66 -14.29 6.21
CA ARG A 79 9.36 -15.73 6.47
C ARG A 79 8.04 -15.92 7.20
N ILE A 80 7.74 -15.09 8.20
CA ILE A 80 6.52 -15.23 9.01
C ILE A 80 5.32 -14.50 8.41
N PHE A 81 5.51 -13.67 7.40
CA PHE A 81 4.48 -12.79 6.84
C PHE A 81 3.18 -13.51 6.45
N GLU A 82 3.31 -14.70 5.85
CA GLU A 82 2.18 -15.54 5.40
C GLU A 82 2.05 -16.84 6.20
N ALA A 83 2.81 -16.99 7.28
CA ALA A 83 2.77 -18.19 8.10
C ALA A 83 1.35 -18.51 8.58
N ASP A 84 1.13 -19.73 9.05
CA ASP A 84 -0.18 -20.14 9.56
C ASP A 84 -0.35 -19.73 11.03
N ALA A 85 -1.58 -19.39 11.38
CA ALA A 85 -1.95 -19.09 12.74
C ALA A 85 -1.96 -20.38 13.58
N THR A 86 -1.16 -20.42 14.65
CA THR A 86 -1.14 -21.51 15.64
C THR A 86 -1.95 -21.14 16.89
N ASP A 87 -2.31 -22.12 17.72
CA ASP A 87 -2.99 -21.84 19.00
C ASP A 87 -2.15 -20.92 19.88
N ALA A 88 -0.85 -21.17 19.96
CA ALA A 88 0.07 -20.34 20.75
C ALA A 88 0.08 -18.88 20.28
N LEU A 89 0.01 -18.62 18.97
CA LEU A 89 -0.10 -17.26 18.44
C LEU A 89 -1.47 -16.65 18.75
N CYS A 90 -2.55 -17.44 18.65
CA CYS A 90 -3.88 -16.98 19.04
C CYS A 90 -3.92 -16.57 20.52
N ASP A 91 -3.37 -17.38 21.41
CA ASP A 91 -3.29 -17.08 22.84
C ASP A 91 -2.47 -15.82 23.14
N LEU A 92 -1.40 -15.57 22.35
CA LEU A 92 -0.58 -14.37 22.47
C LEU A 92 -1.35 -13.09 22.07
N PHE A 93 -2.17 -13.16 21.02
CA PHE A 93 -2.90 -11.99 20.51
C PHE A 93 -4.24 -11.77 21.23
N LEU A 94 -4.91 -12.81 21.73
CA LEU A 94 -6.25 -12.74 22.29
C LEU A 94 -6.43 -11.62 23.33
N PRO A 95 -5.56 -11.43 24.35
CA PRO A 95 -5.73 -10.39 25.37
C PRO A 95 -5.79 -8.96 24.77
N HIS A 96 -5.18 -8.79 23.60
CA HIS A 96 -5.08 -7.49 22.94
C HIS A 96 -6.26 -7.20 22.00
N VAL A 97 -6.95 -8.24 21.49
CA VAL A 97 -7.99 -8.10 20.47
C VAL A 97 -9.35 -8.67 20.87
N GLU A 98 -9.46 -9.34 22.00
CA GLU A 98 -10.76 -9.87 22.47
C GLU A 98 -11.81 -8.75 22.60
N ASN A 99 -13.06 -9.06 22.28
CA ASN A 99 -14.20 -8.14 22.35
C ASN A 99 -13.99 -6.85 21.55
N SER A 100 -13.15 -6.85 20.50
CA SER A 100 -12.87 -5.66 19.72
C SER A 100 -13.32 -5.78 18.27
N LEU A 101 -13.45 -4.62 17.63
CA LEU A 101 -13.40 -4.47 16.17
C LEU A 101 -12.02 -3.91 15.83
N VAL A 102 -11.26 -4.65 15.03
CA VAL A 102 -9.91 -4.24 14.64
C VAL A 102 -9.96 -3.42 13.36
N VAL A 103 -9.30 -2.26 13.34
CA VAL A 103 -9.12 -1.44 12.13
C VAL A 103 -7.62 -1.29 11.90
N GLY A 104 -7.11 -1.85 10.82
CA GLY A 104 -5.68 -1.91 10.60
C GLY A 104 -5.20 -1.29 9.31
N PHE A 105 -3.93 -0.93 9.29
CA PHE A 105 -3.20 -0.47 8.12
C PHE A 105 -2.19 -1.53 7.68
N GLU A 106 -2.45 -2.12 6.52
CA GLU A 106 -1.61 -3.19 5.95
C GLU A 106 -1.45 -4.37 6.90
N ILE A 107 -2.56 -4.84 7.48
CA ILE A 107 -2.54 -6.03 8.36
C ILE A 107 -1.92 -7.21 7.59
N PRO A 108 -0.82 -7.82 8.10
CA PRO A 108 -0.19 -8.93 7.39
C PRO A 108 -1.09 -10.18 7.39
N PRO A 109 -0.98 -11.05 6.38
CA PRO A 109 -1.80 -12.26 6.28
C PRO A 109 -1.75 -13.15 7.53
N LEU A 110 -0.61 -13.26 8.20
CA LEU A 110 -0.51 -13.97 9.47
C LEU A 110 -1.50 -13.42 10.51
N LEU A 111 -1.50 -12.10 10.72
CA LEU A 111 -2.41 -11.48 11.69
C LEU A 111 -3.88 -11.57 11.24
N GLN A 112 -4.17 -11.46 9.94
CA GLN A 112 -5.52 -11.70 9.42
C GLN A 112 -6.00 -13.13 9.71
N LYS A 113 -5.13 -14.14 9.55
CA LYS A 113 -5.43 -15.53 9.89
C LYS A 113 -5.68 -15.71 11.40
N ILE A 114 -4.90 -15.04 12.26
CA ILE A 114 -5.12 -15.06 13.71
C ILE A 114 -6.47 -14.44 14.07
N LEU A 115 -6.77 -13.25 13.54
CA LEU A 115 -8.06 -12.59 13.79
C LEU A 115 -9.25 -13.43 13.29
N ASN A 116 -9.13 -14.07 12.14
CA ASN A 116 -10.15 -14.98 11.62
C ASN A 116 -10.34 -16.20 12.53
N ARG A 117 -9.26 -16.80 13.01
CA ARG A 117 -9.33 -17.97 13.90
C ARG A 117 -9.93 -17.64 15.27
N LEU A 118 -9.74 -16.41 15.73
CA LEU A 118 -10.33 -15.87 16.97
C LEU A 118 -11.74 -15.32 16.76
N ASP A 119 -12.28 -15.38 15.55
CA ASP A 119 -13.58 -14.78 15.15
C ASP A 119 -13.68 -13.27 15.43
N ILE A 120 -12.57 -12.56 15.39
CA ILE A 120 -12.50 -11.11 15.61
C ILE A 120 -12.82 -10.40 14.28
N PRO A 121 -13.84 -9.50 14.26
CA PRO A 121 -14.11 -8.67 13.07
C PRO A 121 -12.99 -7.68 12.82
N PHE A 122 -12.59 -7.52 11.54
CA PHE A 122 -11.60 -6.52 11.19
C PHE A 122 -11.88 -5.83 9.85
N VAL A 123 -11.35 -4.63 9.71
CA VAL A 123 -11.18 -3.89 8.46
C VAL A 123 -9.69 -3.66 8.25
N ASP A 124 -9.15 -4.11 7.11
CA ASP A 124 -7.79 -3.79 6.69
C ASP A 124 -7.83 -2.70 5.62
N ALA A 125 -7.02 -1.67 5.82
CA ALA A 125 -6.83 -0.56 4.90
C ALA A 125 -5.43 -0.63 4.27
N ARG A 126 -5.35 -0.48 2.96
CA ARG A 126 -4.09 -0.40 2.21
C ARG A 126 -4.11 0.80 1.31
N TRP A 127 -2.96 1.46 1.13
CA TRP A 127 -2.89 2.50 0.13
C TRP A 127 -3.31 1.94 -1.23
N HIS A 128 -4.35 2.54 -1.84
CA HIS A 128 -4.71 2.19 -3.22
C HIS A 128 -3.56 2.57 -4.16
N PRO A 129 -3.22 1.73 -5.16
CA PRO A 129 -2.08 1.99 -6.04
C PRO A 129 -2.26 3.23 -6.94
N LEU A 130 -3.49 3.60 -7.30
CA LEU A 130 -3.74 4.76 -8.18
C LEU A 130 -3.40 6.07 -7.48
N ARG A 131 -2.43 6.81 -8.01
CA ARG A 131 -1.92 8.08 -7.47
C ARG A 131 -2.22 9.28 -8.35
N PHE A 132 -2.75 9.07 -9.53
CA PHE A 132 -3.03 10.12 -10.52
C PHE A 132 -4.35 10.84 -10.29
N LEU A 133 -5.18 10.41 -9.34
CA LEU A 133 -6.37 11.14 -8.95
C LEU A 133 -6.01 12.40 -8.15
N ASP A 134 -6.95 13.30 -7.96
CA ASP A 134 -6.73 14.54 -7.22
C ASP A 134 -6.46 14.33 -5.72
N ASP A 135 -6.88 13.19 -5.14
CA ASP A 135 -6.43 12.77 -3.81
C ASP A 135 -5.86 11.34 -3.83
N ILE A 136 -5.11 10.96 -2.79
CA ILE A 136 -4.77 9.58 -2.50
C ILE A 136 -5.88 8.95 -1.67
N PHE A 137 -6.01 7.63 -1.69
CA PHE A 137 -7.08 6.94 -0.99
C PHE A 137 -6.69 5.51 -0.61
N PHE A 138 -7.54 4.88 0.17
CA PHE A 138 -7.34 3.52 0.63
C PHE A 138 -8.22 2.53 -0.12
N GLY A 139 -7.68 1.33 -0.36
CA GLY A 139 -8.46 0.15 -0.57
C GLY A 139 -8.79 -0.48 0.78
N LEU A 140 -10.03 -0.90 0.96
CA LEU A 140 -10.52 -1.52 2.19
C LEU A 140 -11.05 -2.93 1.93
N MET A 141 -10.81 -3.83 2.89
CA MET A 141 -11.42 -5.15 2.94
C MET A 141 -11.82 -5.50 4.38
N SER A 142 -12.76 -6.42 4.55
CA SER A 142 -13.15 -6.93 5.85
C SER A 142 -13.37 -8.44 5.80
N ASN A 143 -13.21 -9.13 6.92
CA ASN A 143 -13.60 -10.53 7.08
C ASN A 143 -15.10 -10.72 7.38
N ARG A 144 -15.88 -9.63 7.43
CA ARG A 144 -17.33 -9.66 7.62
C ARG A 144 -18.01 -9.22 6.33
N SER A 145 -18.92 -10.07 5.83
CA SER A 145 -19.65 -9.82 4.58
C SER A 145 -20.49 -8.55 4.61
N GLU A 146 -21.10 -8.27 5.76
CA GLU A 146 -21.95 -7.07 5.97
C GLU A 146 -21.11 -5.79 5.93
N ILE A 147 -19.90 -5.79 6.53
CA ILE A 147 -18.98 -4.66 6.46
C ILE A 147 -18.48 -4.49 5.01
N SER A 148 -18.11 -5.60 4.36
CA SER A 148 -17.65 -5.56 2.96
C SER A 148 -18.72 -5.04 2.01
N ALA A 149 -19.99 -5.41 2.21
CA ALA A 149 -21.11 -4.89 1.43
C ALA A 149 -21.32 -3.38 1.66
N ALA A 150 -21.20 -2.92 2.90
CA ALA A 150 -21.28 -1.48 3.20
C ALA A 150 -20.11 -0.70 2.58
N ILE A 151 -18.86 -1.22 2.64
CA ILE A 151 -17.70 -0.62 1.98
C ILE A 151 -17.93 -0.52 0.47
N ALA A 152 -18.51 -1.55 -0.15
CA ALA A 152 -18.78 -1.58 -1.59
C ALA A 152 -19.73 -0.46 -2.05
N SER A 153 -20.61 0.06 -1.18
CA SER A 153 -21.48 1.20 -1.50
C SER A 153 -20.71 2.53 -1.67
N TYR A 154 -19.47 2.60 -1.20
CA TYR A 154 -18.57 3.74 -1.35
C TYR A 154 -17.46 3.50 -2.38
N ALA A 155 -17.61 2.46 -3.18
CA ALA A 155 -16.57 2.10 -4.16
C ALA A 155 -16.32 3.22 -5.17
N LEU A 156 -15.05 3.51 -5.41
CA LEU A 156 -14.63 4.37 -6.52
C LEU A 156 -15.14 3.79 -7.84
N SER A 157 -15.79 4.62 -8.66
CA SER A 157 -16.28 4.18 -9.95
C SER A 157 -15.16 4.11 -11.01
N ALA A 158 -15.26 3.16 -11.94
CA ALA A 158 -14.34 3.10 -13.08
C ALA A 158 -14.43 4.39 -13.95
N GLN A 159 -15.62 5.00 -14.03
CA GLN A 159 -15.80 6.24 -14.79
C GLN A 159 -15.01 7.41 -14.20
N GLU A 160 -14.91 7.50 -12.88
CA GLU A 160 -14.08 8.51 -12.21
C GLU A 160 -12.60 8.31 -12.54
N VAL A 161 -12.13 7.05 -12.52
CA VAL A 161 -10.75 6.72 -12.90
C VAL A 161 -10.49 7.07 -14.36
N ASP A 162 -11.38 6.70 -15.29
CA ASP A 162 -11.26 6.98 -16.72
C ASP A 162 -11.23 8.49 -17.00
N PHE A 163 -12.01 9.27 -16.26
CA PHE A 163 -12.00 10.74 -16.36
C PHE A 163 -10.61 11.29 -16.01
N HIS A 164 -10.01 10.87 -14.90
CA HIS A 164 -8.68 11.33 -14.50
C HIS A 164 -7.58 10.86 -15.47
N VAL A 165 -7.66 9.64 -15.99
CA VAL A 165 -6.77 9.18 -17.06
C VAL A 165 -6.86 10.09 -18.28
N GLY A 166 -8.09 10.45 -18.69
CA GLY A 166 -8.35 11.39 -19.80
C GLY A 166 -7.69 12.76 -19.58
N LEU A 167 -7.75 13.29 -18.35
CA LEU A 167 -7.08 14.55 -17.99
C LEU A 167 -5.56 14.45 -18.13
N HIS A 168 -4.94 13.35 -17.66
CA HIS A 168 -3.51 13.15 -17.79
C HIS A 168 -3.06 12.99 -19.24
N LYS A 169 -3.81 12.24 -20.06
CA LYS A 169 -3.55 12.12 -21.51
C LYS A 169 -3.61 13.46 -22.20
N ALA A 170 -4.64 14.26 -21.93
CA ALA A 170 -4.77 15.61 -22.48
C ALA A 170 -3.60 16.54 -22.04
N ALA A 171 -3.21 16.46 -20.76
CA ALA A 171 -2.08 17.23 -20.24
C ALA A 171 -0.75 16.81 -20.89
N ALA A 172 -0.54 15.52 -21.13
CA ALA A 172 0.66 15.00 -21.79
C ALA A 172 0.75 15.45 -23.24
N VAL A 173 -0.36 15.43 -23.99
CA VAL A 173 -0.43 15.98 -25.37
C VAL A 173 -0.06 17.46 -25.38
N ARG A 174 -0.60 18.24 -24.46
CA ARG A 174 -0.28 19.68 -24.34
C ARG A 174 1.21 19.90 -24.05
N ARG A 175 1.78 19.16 -23.08
CA ARG A 175 3.20 19.27 -22.74
C ARG A 175 4.09 18.83 -23.89
N GLY A 176 3.81 17.70 -24.54
CA GLY A 176 4.57 17.20 -25.68
C GLY A 176 4.63 18.13 -26.87
N ALA A 177 3.68 19.09 -27.00
CA ALA A 177 3.72 20.14 -28.02
C ALA A 177 4.77 21.25 -27.74
N PHE A 178 5.25 21.34 -26.47
CA PHE A 178 6.11 22.44 -26.02
C PHE A 178 7.44 21.99 -25.41
N GLU A 179 7.58 20.71 -25.06
CA GLU A 179 8.76 20.17 -24.38
C GLU A 179 9.57 19.26 -25.31
N LYS A 180 10.90 19.27 -25.14
CA LYS A 180 11.75 18.28 -25.82
C LYS A 180 11.40 16.90 -25.29
N LYS A 181 11.02 15.98 -26.17
CA LYS A 181 10.87 14.57 -25.85
C LYS A 181 12.22 14.03 -25.34
N GLY A 182 12.22 13.48 -24.13
CA GLY A 182 13.31 12.66 -23.63
C GLY A 182 13.48 11.39 -24.49
N PRO A 183 14.45 10.53 -24.15
CA PRO A 183 14.59 9.24 -24.84
C PRO A 183 13.30 8.43 -24.64
N SER A 184 12.77 7.88 -25.74
CA SER A 184 11.60 6.99 -25.72
C SER A 184 12.09 5.55 -25.54
N TYR A 185 11.38 4.78 -24.71
CA TYR A 185 11.64 3.39 -24.43
C TYR A 185 10.43 2.55 -24.81
N GLU A 186 10.65 1.41 -25.48
CA GLU A 186 9.57 0.46 -25.76
C GLU A 186 9.15 -0.31 -24.49
N THR A 187 10.08 -0.51 -23.58
CA THR A 187 9.84 -1.18 -22.28
C THR A 187 10.34 -0.32 -21.13
N LEU A 188 9.47 -0.08 -20.15
CA LEU A 188 9.83 0.62 -18.92
C LEU A 188 9.83 -0.35 -17.75
N ILE A 189 11.00 -0.57 -17.12
CA ILE A 189 11.09 -1.27 -15.84
C ILE A 189 10.86 -0.26 -14.73
N VAL A 190 9.89 -0.51 -13.86
CA VAL A 190 9.62 0.35 -12.69
C VAL A 190 10.21 -0.27 -11.43
N GLY A 191 11.00 0.53 -10.72
CA GLY A 191 11.59 0.20 -9.43
C GLY A 191 10.57 0.26 -8.30
N GLN A 192 11.00 -0.22 -7.13
CA GLN A 192 10.18 -0.27 -5.92
C GLN A 192 11.07 0.00 -4.69
N THR A 193 10.47 0.47 -3.59
CA THR A 193 11.20 0.62 -2.33
C THR A 193 11.60 -0.76 -1.80
N PRO A 194 12.82 -0.92 -1.29
CA PRO A 194 13.21 -2.16 -0.62
C PRO A 194 12.34 -2.38 0.64
N PHE A 195 12.18 -3.62 1.04
CA PHE A 195 11.38 -3.99 2.23
C PHE A 195 9.89 -3.62 2.16
N ASP A 196 9.33 -3.49 0.97
CA ASP A 196 7.89 -3.40 0.78
C ASP A 196 7.24 -4.79 0.97
N ALA A 197 6.11 -4.85 1.67
CA ALA A 197 5.38 -6.10 1.91
C ALA A 197 4.95 -6.79 0.60
N SER A 198 4.69 -6.01 -0.45
CA SER A 198 4.34 -6.54 -1.78
C SER A 198 5.50 -7.23 -2.52
N LEU A 199 6.74 -7.07 -2.02
CA LEU A 199 7.92 -7.79 -2.52
C LEU A 199 8.10 -9.17 -1.87
N ILE A 200 7.35 -9.48 -0.81
CA ILE A 200 7.47 -10.77 -0.15
C ILE A 200 6.90 -11.84 -1.09
N CYS A 201 7.72 -12.83 -1.40
CA CYS A 201 7.37 -13.95 -2.26
C CYS A 201 8.05 -15.21 -1.72
N ASN A 202 7.27 -16.24 -1.43
CA ASN A 202 7.77 -17.51 -0.89
C ASN A 202 8.67 -17.32 0.36
N GLY A 203 8.25 -16.48 1.29
CA GLY A 203 8.95 -16.23 2.55
C GLY A 203 10.26 -15.43 2.44
N ARG A 204 10.51 -14.76 1.32
CA ARG A 204 11.66 -13.87 1.12
C ARG A 204 11.28 -12.58 0.42
N ILE A 205 12.10 -11.55 0.57
CA ILE A 205 11.94 -10.29 -0.15
C ILE A 205 12.60 -10.45 -1.51
N ALA A 206 11.80 -10.36 -2.59
CA ALA A 206 12.27 -10.47 -3.95
C ALA A 206 12.88 -9.14 -4.45
N THR A 207 13.81 -9.26 -5.36
CA THR A 207 14.49 -8.15 -6.04
C THR A 207 14.43 -8.33 -7.57
N LEU A 208 14.74 -7.29 -8.34
CA LEU A 208 14.84 -7.42 -9.80
C LEU A 208 15.90 -8.42 -10.23
N LEU A 209 16.96 -8.60 -9.43
CA LEU A 209 18.03 -9.56 -9.72
C LEU A 209 17.54 -11.01 -9.71
N ASP A 210 16.48 -11.32 -8.98
CA ASP A 210 15.86 -12.66 -8.99
C ASP A 210 15.19 -13.01 -10.33
N TYR A 211 15.05 -12.03 -11.23
CA TYR A 211 14.38 -12.15 -12.53
C TYR A 211 15.30 -11.74 -13.69
N GLU A 212 16.61 -11.87 -13.49
CA GLU A 212 17.64 -11.49 -14.46
C GLU A 212 17.37 -12.07 -15.85
N ASP A 213 17.14 -13.39 -15.97
CA ASP A 213 16.88 -14.05 -17.26
C ASP A 213 15.70 -13.41 -18.00
N ARG A 214 14.61 -13.09 -17.27
CA ARG A 214 13.43 -12.47 -17.87
C ARG A 214 13.70 -11.05 -18.35
N ILE A 215 14.50 -10.29 -17.61
CA ILE A 215 14.89 -8.93 -17.99
C ILE A 215 15.85 -8.97 -19.18
N ALA A 216 16.78 -9.92 -19.20
CA ALA A 216 17.67 -10.15 -20.34
C ALA A 216 16.92 -10.47 -21.63
N GLU A 217 15.85 -11.29 -21.56
CA GLU A 217 14.98 -11.54 -22.72
C GLU A 217 14.25 -10.28 -23.18
N LEU A 218 13.74 -9.47 -22.24
CA LEU A 218 13.09 -8.20 -22.60
C LEU A 218 14.05 -7.22 -23.26
N ALA A 219 15.31 -7.17 -22.80
CA ALA A 219 16.33 -6.29 -23.38
C ALA A 219 16.69 -6.64 -24.85
N LYS A 220 16.43 -7.88 -25.29
CA LYS A 220 16.60 -8.29 -26.69
C LYS A 220 15.46 -7.83 -27.61
N LEU A 221 14.30 -7.47 -27.05
CA LEU A 221 13.11 -7.17 -27.83
C LEU A 221 13.03 -5.72 -28.30
N GLY A 222 13.76 -4.80 -27.67
CA GLY A 222 13.73 -3.37 -28.03
C GLY A 222 14.39 -2.50 -26.97
N SER A 223 14.20 -1.20 -27.08
CA SER A 223 14.76 -0.24 -26.14
C SER A 223 14.09 -0.36 -24.76
N ILE A 224 14.92 -0.39 -23.72
CA ILE A 224 14.47 -0.57 -22.34
C ILE A 224 15.06 0.50 -21.43
N GLY A 225 14.25 1.04 -20.53
CA GLY A 225 14.67 2.00 -19.51
C GLY A 225 14.28 1.54 -18.11
N PHE A 226 15.04 1.95 -17.10
CA PHE A 226 14.74 1.69 -15.68
C PHE A 226 14.33 2.99 -14.98
N ARG A 227 13.13 3.02 -14.42
CA ARG A 227 12.65 4.12 -13.60
C ARG A 227 12.74 3.75 -12.13
N PRO A 228 13.66 4.34 -11.35
CA PRO A 228 13.75 4.09 -9.92
C PRO A 228 12.52 4.61 -9.18
N HIS A 229 12.24 4.04 -8.02
CA HIS A 229 11.19 4.55 -7.14
C HIS A 229 11.61 5.91 -6.55
N PRO A 230 10.71 6.91 -6.42
CA PRO A 230 11.05 8.24 -5.89
C PRO A 230 11.71 8.20 -4.50
N PHE A 231 11.30 7.28 -3.62
CA PHE A 231 11.92 7.09 -2.30
C PHE A 231 13.18 6.20 -2.29
N SER A 232 13.59 5.69 -3.44
CA SER A 232 14.82 4.91 -3.63
C SER A 232 15.41 5.28 -4.99
N PRO A 233 15.83 6.54 -5.17
CA PRO A 233 16.24 7.07 -6.48
C PRO A 233 17.57 6.50 -6.97
N TYR A 234 18.35 5.91 -6.07
CA TYR A 234 19.64 5.31 -6.40
C TYR A 234 19.53 3.78 -6.28
N PRO A 235 19.85 3.04 -7.35
CA PRO A 235 19.92 1.60 -7.29
C PRO A 235 21.06 1.16 -6.36
N THR A 236 20.90 0.00 -5.73
CA THR A 236 22.01 -0.64 -5.01
C THR A 236 23.18 -0.92 -5.98
N ALA A 237 24.40 -1.07 -5.47
CA ALA A 237 25.57 -1.35 -6.32
C ALA A 237 25.35 -2.58 -7.22
N SER A 238 24.74 -3.65 -6.68
CA SER A 238 24.42 -4.85 -7.46
C SER A 238 23.41 -4.57 -8.57
N LEU A 239 22.35 -3.80 -8.28
CA LEU A 239 21.36 -3.44 -9.29
C LEU A 239 21.96 -2.49 -10.33
N ALA A 240 22.80 -1.53 -9.93
CA ALA A 240 23.50 -0.63 -10.85
C ALA A 240 24.41 -1.42 -11.83
N SER A 241 25.23 -2.34 -11.32
CA SER A 241 26.07 -3.20 -12.16
C SER A 241 25.25 -4.08 -13.11
N PHE A 242 24.11 -4.59 -12.64
CA PHE A 242 23.18 -5.35 -13.46
C PHE A 242 22.58 -4.50 -14.61
N LEU A 243 22.11 -3.30 -14.30
CA LEU A 243 21.56 -2.39 -15.31
C LEU A 243 22.62 -2.00 -16.36
N GLU A 244 23.85 -1.73 -15.92
CA GLU A 244 24.99 -1.44 -16.79
C GLU A 244 25.33 -2.63 -17.70
N HIS A 245 25.37 -3.85 -17.14
CA HIS A 245 25.66 -5.08 -17.88
C HIS A 245 24.69 -5.30 -19.06
N TYR A 246 23.41 -4.99 -18.87
CA TYR A 246 22.39 -5.13 -19.92
C TYR A 246 22.16 -3.84 -20.72
N GLY A 247 22.95 -2.79 -20.50
CA GLY A 247 22.81 -1.52 -21.20
C GLY A 247 21.47 -0.82 -20.94
N ILE A 248 20.90 -1.00 -19.75
CA ILE A 248 19.60 -0.43 -19.36
C ILE A 248 19.83 0.92 -18.68
N PRO A 249 19.55 2.04 -19.37
CA PRO A 249 19.74 3.36 -18.77
C PRO A 249 18.69 3.66 -17.71
N GLN A 250 19.10 4.43 -16.70
CA GLN A 250 18.15 4.99 -15.74
C GLN A 250 17.41 6.16 -16.38
N VAL A 251 16.08 6.13 -16.27
CA VAL A 251 15.21 7.23 -16.68
C VAL A 251 15.32 8.35 -15.67
N ASP A 252 15.44 9.58 -16.15
CA ASP A 252 15.55 10.76 -15.31
C ASP A 252 14.35 10.90 -14.37
N SER A 253 14.63 11.15 -13.10
CA SER A 253 13.63 11.33 -12.04
C SER A 253 12.75 12.57 -12.24
N ASP A 254 13.20 13.57 -12.99
CA ASP A 254 12.46 14.78 -13.24
C ASP A 254 11.35 14.59 -14.29
N ILE A 255 11.41 13.53 -15.09
CA ILE A 255 10.34 13.20 -16.03
C ILE A 255 9.12 12.69 -15.24
N ASP A 256 7.97 13.34 -15.45
CA ASP A 256 6.71 12.90 -14.84
C ASP A 256 6.30 11.50 -15.31
N MET A 257 5.93 10.63 -14.35
CA MET A 257 5.56 9.24 -14.64
C MET A 257 4.38 9.16 -15.60
N TYR A 258 3.37 10.00 -15.43
CA TYR A 258 2.18 9.96 -16.30
C TYR A 258 2.46 10.46 -17.70
N SER A 259 3.46 11.33 -17.87
CA SER A 259 3.98 11.68 -19.20
C SER A 259 4.67 10.49 -19.87
N LEU A 260 5.40 9.67 -19.11
CA LEU A 260 5.98 8.42 -19.62
C LEU A 260 4.90 7.40 -20.00
N LEU A 261 3.86 7.24 -19.18
CA LEU A 261 2.75 6.33 -19.49
C LEU A 261 1.90 6.78 -20.69
N CYS A 262 2.03 8.04 -21.10
CA CYS A 262 1.40 8.59 -22.31
C CYS A 262 2.34 8.64 -23.52
N ASP A 263 3.60 8.19 -23.42
CA ASP A 263 4.53 8.17 -24.54
C ASP A 263 4.10 7.14 -25.59
N GLU A 264 3.95 7.54 -26.83
CA GLU A 264 3.52 6.68 -27.94
C GLU A 264 4.54 5.56 -28.26
N GLY A 265 5.82 5.76 -27.89
CA GLY A 265 6.86 4.74 -28.04
C GLY A 265 6.82 3.66 -26.98
N LEU A 266 6.18 3.93 -25.82
CA LEU A 266 6.10 2.98 -24.74
C LEU A 266 5.08 1.88 -25.03
N GLN A 267 5.54 0.64 -25.14
CA GLN A 267 4.71 -0.51 -25.49
C GLN A 267 4.32 -1.37 -24.28
N ARG A 268 5.11 -1.31 -23.19
CA ARG A 268 4.85 -2.10 -21.98
C ARG A 268 5.54 -1.54 -20.75
N VAL A 269 4.97 -1.84 -19.58
CA VAL A 269 5.56 -1.55 -18.29
C VAL A 269 5.80 -2.86 -17.53
N VAL A 270 6.97 -2.97 -16.92
CA VAL A 270 7.45 -4.20 -16.27
C VAL A 270 7.91 -3.89 -14.86
N GLY A 271 7.69 -4.80 -13.92
CA GLY A 271 8.16 -4.62 -12.55
C GLY A 271 7.86 -5.81 -11.65
N LEU A 272 8.26 -5.72 -10.40
CA LEU A 272 7.97 -6.76 -9.42
C LEU A 272 6.48 -6.74 -9.03
N SER A 273 6.06 -5.72 -8.28
CA SER A 273 4.71 -5.55 -7.75
C SER A 273 4.34 -4.07 -7.57
N SER A 274 5.03 -3.17 -8.25
CA SER A 274 4.81 -1.71 -8.13
C SER A 274 3.38 -1.31 -8.47
N GLY A 275 2.80 -0.38 -7.71
CA GLY A 275 1.50 0.21 -8.01
C GLY A 275 1.41 0.89 -9.37
N THR A 276 2.53 1.35 -9.92
CA THR A 276 2.60 1.89 -11.29
C THR A 276 2.16 0.86 -12.34
N LEU A 277 2.27 -0.43 -12.06
CA LEU A 277 1.76 -1.48 -12.96
C LEU A 277 0.22 -1.48 -12.99
N ASP A 278 -0.44 -1.19 -11.86
CA ASP A 278 -1.89 -1.00 -11.82
C ASP A 278 -2.28 0.26 -12.61
N GLU A 279 -1.58 1.36 -12.38
CA GLU A 279 -1.81 2.62 -13.10
C GLU A 279 -1.63 2.45 -14.61
N ALA A 280 -0.56 1.79 -15.06
CA ALA A 280 -0.27 1.57 -16.48
C ALA A 280 -1.41 0.84 -17.21
N THR A 281 -2.12 -0.07 -16.53
CA THR A 281 -3.28 -0.77 -17.15
C THR A 281 -4.40 0.21 -17.50
N PHE A 282 -4.67 1.20 -16.65
CA PHE A 282 -5.68 2.24 -16.93
C PHE A 282 -5.25 3.18 -18.06
N PHE A 283 -3.95 3.36 -18.25
CA PHE A 283 -3.43 4.09 -19.41
C PHE A 283 -3.48 3.28 -20.71
N GLY A 284 -3.87 2.00 -20.65
CA GLY A 284 -4.00 1.10 -21.78
C GLY A 284 -2.71 0.38 -22.16
N LEU A 285 -1.71 0.39 -21.29
CA LEU A 285 -0.42 -0.26 -21.52
C LEU A 285 -0.44 -1.72 -21.06
N PRO A 286 0.10 -2.64 -21.85
CA PRO A 286 0.41 -3.99 -21.41
C PRO A 286 1.38 -3.98 -20.23
N VAL A 287 1.13 -4.80 -19.22
CA VAL A 287 2.00 -4.91 -18.03
C VAL A 287 2.54 -6.31 -17.86
N THR A 288 3.76 -6.41 -17.34
CA THR A 288 4.35 -7.68 -16.92
C THR A 288 4.75 -7.58 -15.46
N ARG A 289 4.11 -8.39 -14.62
CA ARG A 289 4.46 -8.54 -13.20
C ARG A 289 5.36 -9.76 -13.03
N PHE A 290 6.45 -9.60 -12.29
CA PHE A 290 7.31 -10.73 -11.94
C PHE A 290 6.81 -11.46 -10.69
N ILE A 291 6.13 -10.75 -9.80
CA ILE A 291 5.50 -11.31 -8.60
C ILE A 291 3.98 -11.28 -8.82
N ALA A 292 3.32 -12.43 -8.63
CA ALA A 292 1.86 -12.50 -8.67
C ALA A 292 1.25 -11.59 -7.58
N PRO A 293 0.26 -10.75 -7.91
CA PRO A 293 -0.34 -9.86 -6.94
C PRO A 293 -1.09 -10.68 -5.87
N ARG A 294 -0.75 -10.42 -4.61
CA ARG A 294 -1.45 -10.98 -3.44
C ARG A 294 -2.73 -10.24 -3.14
N PHE A 295 -2.80 -8.98 -3.51
CA PHE A 295 -3.92 -8.08 -3.31
C PHE A 295 -4.35 -7.50 -4.65
N ARG A 296 -5.67 -7.41 -4.85
CA ARG A 296 -6.30 -6.72 -5.99
C ARG A 296 -7.01 -5.49 -5.50
N TYR A 297 -6.99 -4.44 -6.28
CA TYR A 297 -7.60 -3.16 -5.91
C TYR A 297 -8.71 -2.82 -6.90
N LEU A 298 -9.93 -2.63 -6.38
CA LEU A 298 -11.08 -2.26 -7.18
C LEU A 298 -11.28 -0.73 -7.17
N PRO A 299 -11.58 -0.09 -8.32
CA PRO A 299 -11.80 -0.74 -9.62
C PRO A 299 -10.49 -1.21 -10.27
N GLU A 300 -10.60 -2.25 -11.09
CA GLU A 300 -9.51 -2.74 -11.93
C GLU A 300 -9.94 -2.79 -13.41
N VAL A 301 -8.98 -2.74 -14.32
CA VAL A 301 -9.27 -2.95 -15.74
C VAL A 301 -9.58 -4.42 -15.97
N ALA A 302 -10.72 -4.71 -16.54
CA ALA A 302 -11.15 -6.08 -16.81
C ALA A 302 -10.13 -6.83 -17.68
N GLY A 303 -9.70 -8.00 -17.21
CA GLY A 303 -8.73 -8.85 -17.92
C GLY A 303 -7.26 -8.40 -17.82
N ALA A 304 -6.96 -7.30 -17.11
CA ALA A 304 -5.59 -6.83 -16.90
C ALA A 304 -4.73 -7.80 -16.08
N PHE A 305 -5.40 -8.59 -15.25
CA PHE A 305 -4.75 -9.60 -14.42
C PHE A 305 -5.31 -10.98 -14.78
N GLN A 306 -4.48 -11.81 -15.40
CA GLN A 306 -4.73 -13.25 -15.44
C GLN A 306 -4.36 -13.79 -14.07
N THR A 307 -5.31 -13.78 -13.15
CA THR A 307 -5.10 -14.39 -11.85
C THR A 307 -5.97 -15.63 -11.77
N ASP A 308 -5.36 -16.78 -11.76
CA ASP A 308 -5.94 -18.03 -11.25
C ASP A 308 -6.15 -17.94 -9.72
N ASN A 309 -6.54 -16.76 -9.17
CA ASN A 309 -6.03 -16.40 -7.86
C ASN A 309 -7.07 -16.04 -6.84
N GLU A 310 -6.82 -16.63 -5.74
CA GLU A 310 -7.12 -16.31 -4.35
C GLU A 310 -6.68 -14.91 -3.87
N ALA A 311 -6.33 -13.98 -4.77
CA ALA A 311 -5.91 -12.64 -4.38
C ALA A 311 -7.05 -11.89 -3.68
N VAL A 312 -6.76 -11.37 -2.48
CA VAL A 312 -7.74 -10.65 -1.67
C VAL A 312 -8.09 -9.32 -2.32
N ALA A 313 -9.39 -9.09 -2.54
CA ALA A 313 -9.88 -7.86 -3.16
C ALA A 313 -10.07 -6.74 -2.12
N TYR A 314 -9.55 -5.55 -2.45
CA TYR A 314 -9.70 -4.32 -1.69
C TYR A 314 -10.52 -3.32 -2.50
N THR A 315 -11.63 -2.88 -1.93
CA THR A 315 -12.49 -1.86 -2.55
C THR A 315 -11.90 -0.47 -2.33
N GLY A 316 -11.63 0.26 -3.40
CA GLY A 316 -11.13 1.64 -3.33
C GLY A 316 -12.21 2.57 -2.79
N VAL A 317 -11.93 3.22 -1.65
CA VAL A 317 -12.82 4.20 -1.02
C VAL A 317 -12.23 5.59 -1.18
N TYR A 318 -12.82 6.35 -2.10
CA TYR A 318 -12.37 7.67 -2.47
C TYR A 318 -13.16 8.74 -1.72
N HIS A 319 -12.49 9.72 -1.12
CA HIS A 319 -13.04 10.84 -0.34
C HIS A 319 -13.82 10.53 0.95
N ALA A 320 -14.32 9.31 1.14
CA ALA A 320 -15.15 8.98 2.31
C ALA A 320 -14.33 8.55 3.54
N PHE A 321 -13.10 8.12 3.38
CA PHE A 321 -12.28 7.45 4.40
C PHE A 321 -12.11 8.25 5.70
N LEU A 322 -12.02 9.58 5.63
CA LEU A 322 -11.92 10.45 6.82
C LEU A 322 -13.29 10.91 7.35
N SER A 323 -14.39 10.42 6.78
CA SER A 323 -15.74 10.78 7.22
C SER A 323 -16.19 9.95 8.42
N VAL A 324 -16.74 10.61 9.42
CA VAL A 324 -17.40 9.95 10.58
C VAL A 324 -18.59 9.13 10.10
N ASP A 325 -19.39 9.67 9.18
CA ASP A 325 -20.59 9.00 8.66
C ASP A 325 -20.25 7.71 7.91
N PHE A 326 -19.14 7.69 7.17
CA PHE A 326 -18.65 6.48 6.53
C PHE A 326 -18.38 5.36 7.55
N TRP A 327 -17.61 5.65 8.60
CA TRP A 327 -17.30 4.65 9.62
C TRP A 327 -18.51 4.23 10.44
N ALA A 328 -19.42 5.15 10.71
CA ALA A 328 -20.70 4.84 11.36
C ALA A 328 -21.55 3.90 10.51
N GLU A 329 -21.59 4.12 9.19
CA GLU A 329 -22.37 3.30 8.25
C GLU A 329 -21.81 1.88 8.14
N ILE A 330 -20.48 1.75 7.92
CA ILE A 330 -19.89 0.42 7.71
C ILE A 330 -19.90 -0.45 8.97
N PHE A 331 -19.98 0.15 10.16
CA PHE A 331 -20.05 -0.59 11.44
C PHE A 331 -21.46 -0.75 11.97
N ARG A 332 -22.48 -0.19 11.33
CA ARG A 332 -23.86 -0.19 11.80
C ARG A 332 -24.37 -1.60 12.08
N SER A 333 -24.15 -2.53 11.18
CA SER A 333 -24.61 -3.92 11.30
C SER A 333 -23.86 -4.69 12.39
N THR A 334 -22.54 -4.43 12.54
CA THR A 334 -21.69 -5.14 13.49
C THR A 334 -21.91 -4.67 14.93
N LEU A 335 -22.23 -3.40 15.12
CA LEU A 335 -22.36 -2.80 16.45
C LEU A 335 -23.81 -2.72 16.92
N ASP A 336 -24.80 -3.07 16.07
CA ASP A 336 -26.25 -3.06 16.37
C ASP A 336 -26.70 -1.82 17.18
N ARG A 337 -26.24 -0.65 16.76
CA ARG A 337 -26.55 0.63 17.40
C ARG A 337 -27.08 1.63 16.38
N THR A 338 -28.05 2.44 16.80
CA THR A 338 -28.45 3.64 16.05
C THR A 338 -27.51 4.78 16.42
N TRP A 339 -26.74 5.22 15.45
CA TRP A 339 -25.81 6.33 15.64
C TRP A 339 -26.52 7.66 15.37
N PRO A 340 -26.26 8.71 16.16
CA PRO A 340 -26.60 10.04 15.73
C PRO A 340 -25.83 10.34 14.43
N ASN A 341 -26.50 10.97 13.48
CA ASN A 341 -25.84 11.45 12.28
C ASN A 341 -24.67 12.34 12.69
N GLY A 342 -23.45 11.90 12.39
CA GLY A 342 -22.26 12.69 12.60
C GLY A 342 -22.30 13.94 11.70
N ASN A 343 -21.54 14.97 12.03
CA ASN A 343 -21.32 16.05 11.08
C ASN A 343 -20.37 15.53 9.99
N PRO A 344 -20.81 15.39 8.72
CA PRO A 344 -19.95 14.91 7.68
C PRO A 344 -18.74 15.83 7.56
N ILE A 345 -17.56 15.23 7.42
CA ILE A 345 -16.39 16.03 7.11
C ILE A 345 -16.57 16.51 5.67
N PRO A 346 -16.63 17.83 5.41
CA PRO A 346 -16.83 18.33 4.06
C PRO A 346 -15.81 17.75 3.09
N PHE A 347 -16.27 17.38 1.91
CA PHE A 347 -15.41 16.98 0.81
C PHE A 347 -14.35 18.06 0.53
N LYS A 348 -13.10 17.64 0.42
CA LYS A 348 -12.00 18.49 0.04
C LYS A 348 -11.01 17.67 -0.76
N PRO A 349 -10.80 17.96 -2.05
CA PRO A 349 -9.75 17.33 -2.85
C PRO A 349 -8.39 17.40 -2.14
N ASP A 350 -7.55 16.41 -2.35
CA ASP A 350 -6.22 16.29 -1.74
C ASP A 350 -6.19 16.23 -0.22
N ARG A 351 -7.29 15.93 0.41
CA ARG A 351 -7.36 15.94 1.86
C ARG A 351 -6.47 14.88 2.50
N LEU A 352 -6.56 13.62 2.05
CA LEU A 352 -5.69 12.55 2.52
C LEU A 352 -4.24 12.81 2.14
N ARG A 353 -3.98 13.32 0.95
CA ARG A 353 -2.64 13.75 0.52
C ARG A 353 -2.08 14.81 1.45
N GLN A 354 -2.89 15.80 1.84
CA GLN A 354 -2.47 16.85 2.77
C GLN A 354 -2.21 16.29 4.18
N VAL A 355 -3.09 15.43 4.70
CA VAL A 355 -2.91 14.78 6.01
C VAL A 355 -1.63 13.94 6.02
N ASN A 356 -1.42 13.13 5.01
CA ASN A 356 -0.22 12.32 4.85
C ASN A 356 1.04 13.20 4.79
N ALA A 357 1.05 14.21 3.92
CA ALA A 357 2.19 15.11 3.78
C ALA A 357 2.48 15.90 5.07
N SER A 358 1.44 16.33 5.79
CA SER A 358 1.58 17.05 7.07
C SER A 358 2.19 16.16 8.15
N TYR A 359 1.69 14.94 8.28
CA TYR A 359 2.17 14.00 9.30
C TYR A 359 3.65 13.64 9.11
N TRP A 360 4.07 13.40 7.86
CA TRP A 360 5.45 13.04 7.54
C TRP A 360 6.38 14.22 7.31
N GLY A 361 5.91 15.46 7.48
CA GLY A 361 6.70 16.65 7.23
C GLY A 361 7.03 16.89 5.74
N LEU A 362 6.26 16.32 4.84
CA LEU A 362 6.44 16.40 3.38
C LEU A 362 5.73 17.62 2.76
N LEU A 363 5.27 18.57 3.56
CA LEU A 363 4.64 19.79 3.07
C LEU A 363 5.63 20.59 2.23
N ASN A 364 5.25 20.84 0.99
CA ASN A 364 6.04 21.60 0.04
C ASN A 364 6.01 23.10 0.42
N THR A 365 6.91 23.51 1.32
CA THR A 365 7.11 24.91 1.68
C THR A 365 8.12 25.53 0.72
N GLY A 366 7.66 25.89 -0.49
CA GLY A 366 8.45 26.70 -1.41
C GLY A 366 9.52 25.97 -2.23
N GLY A 367 9.17 24.85 -2.86
CA GLY A 367 9.96 24.26 -3.95
C GLY A 367 11.18 23.42 -3.55
N VAL A 368 11.40 23.17 -2.27
CA VAL A 368 12.41 22.22 -1.81
C VAL A 368 11.76 20.86 -1.54
N ASN A 369 12.16 19.84 -2.28
CA ASN A 369 11.74 18.46 -2.05
C ASN A 369 12.34 17.95 -0.73
N LEU A 370 11.62 18.08 0.37
CA LEU A 370 12.02 17.56 1.70
C LEU A 370 12.13 16.02 1.73
N VAL A 371 11.67 15.33 0.71
CA VAL A 371 11.85 13.87 0.52
C VAL A 371 13.34 13.47 0.53
N MET A 372 14.24 14.37 0.13
CA MET A 372 15.67 14.11 0.08
C MET A 372 16.34 14.08 1.46
N SER A 373 15.73 14.67 2.48
CA SER A 373 16.33 14.69 3.83
C SER A 373 16.00 13.47 4.68
N TYR A 374 14.98 12.68 4.30
CA TYR A 374 14.57 11.50 5.05
C TYR A 374 15.39 10.25 4.75
N ASN A 375 16.08 10.23 3.61
CA ASN A 375 16.89 9.12 3.14
C ASN A 375 18.40 9.43 3.05
N ALA A 376 18.87 10.51 3.66
CA ALA A 376 20.30 10.73 3.78
C ALA A 376 20.89 9.63 4.67
N PRO A 377 21.82 8.80 4.17
CA PRO A 377 22.52 7.84 5.01
C PRO A 377 23.37 8.63 6.00
N GLU A 378 23.15 8.44 7.30
CA GLU A 378 24.16 8.73 8.32
C GLU A 378 25.27 7.68 8.24
#